data_fdc2a089ba11358c18f5df7b29bd5d74
#
_entry.id   fdc2a089ba11358c18f5df7b29bd5d74
#
_cell.length_a   1.000
_cell.length_b   1.000
_cell.length_c   1.000
_cell.angle_alpha   90.00
_cell.angle_beta   90.00
_cell.angle_gamma   90.00
#
_symmetry.space_group_name_H-M   'P 1'
#
loop_
_entity.id
_entity.type
_entity.pdbx_description
1 polymer ?
#
loop_
_entity_poly.entity_id
_entity_poly.type
_entity_poly.pdbx_seq_one_letter_code
_entity_poly.pdbx_strand_id
1 'polypeptide(L)'
;MKRYMNAALLYALLAMAGGVFYREFTKFTGFTAKTTLSVVHAHYFLLGMVFFLLLLMLEKTFSFTGTKTGRVLAVYHIGLNLTAAMFVVRGIAQVLGFALSAGLNAAISGFAGIGHLLLGASMILILLRIRHSILPAKS
;
A
#
# COMPACT_ATOMS: atom_id res chain seq x y z
N MET A 1 10.01 14.45 9.30
CA MET A 1 9.28 15.06 8.16
C MET A 1 9.80 14.62 6.79
N LYS A 2 11.09 14.76 6.44
CA LYS A 2 11.62 14.37 5.11
C LYS A 2 11.27 12.93 4.70
N ARG A 3 11.29 11.95 5.61
CA ARG A 3 10.95 10.55 5.31
C ARG A 3 9.49 10.36 4.89
N TYR A 4 8.53 11.10 5.46
CA TYR A 4 7.14 11.02 5.05
C TYR A 4 6.93 11.57 3.65
N MET A 5 7.57 12.73 3.34
CA MET A 5 7.53 13.30 2.01
C MET A 5 8.17 12.41 0.95
N ASN A 6 9.34 11.81 1.27
CA ASN A 6 10.01 10.88 0.36
C ASN A 6 9.18 9.62 0.10
N ALA A 7 8.52 9.09 1.14
CA ALA A 7 7.60 7.96 0.98
C ALA A 7 6.38 8.33 0.11
N ALA A 8 5.78 9.49 0.34
CA ALA A 8 4.67 9.98 -0.48
C ALA A 8 5.08 10.12 -1.95
N LEU A 9 6.23 10.72 -2.23
CA LEU A 9 6.75 10.87 -3.59
C LEU A 9 7.03 9.52 -4.24
N LEU A 10 7.68 8.60 -3.53
CA LEU A 10 7.94 7.24 -4.03
C LEU A 10 6.63 6.54 -4.42
N TYR A 11 5.63 6.57 -3.54
CA TYR A 11 4.35 5.92 -3.82
C TYR A 11 3.55 6.63 -4.91
N ALA A 12 3.68 7.94 -5.09
CA ALA A 12 3.11 8.64 -6.24
C ALA A 12 3.71 8.11 -7.56
N LEU A 13 5.03 7.95 -7.62
CA LEU A 13 5.71 7.40 -8.80
C LEU A 13 5.29 5.95 -9.07
N LEU A 14 5.23 5.11 -8.03
CA LEU A 14 4.77 3.72 -8.15
C LEU A 14 3.30 3.64 -8.59
N ALA A 15 2.43 4.53 -8.08
CA ALA A 15 1.04 4.59 -8.50
C ALA A 15 0.90 4.96 -9.97
N MET A 16 1.63 5.99 -10.42
CA MET A 16 1.62 6.39 -11.82
C MET A 16 2.17 5.29 -12.73
N ALA A 17 3.29 4.69 -12.38
CA ALA A 17 3.87 3.57 -13.12
C ALA A 17 2.89 2.38 -13.19
N GLY A 18 2.23 2.03 -12.08
CA GLY A 18 1.22 0.97 -12.02
C GLY A 18 -0.01 1.27 -12.88
N GLY A 19 -0.47 2.52 -12.91
CA GLY A 19 -1.59 2.94 -13.74
C GLY A 19 -1.26 2.89 -15.26
N VAL A 20 -0.09 3.40 -15.63
CA VAL A 20 0.39 3.33 -17.03
C VAL A 20 0.60 1.88 -17.44
N PHE A 21 1.25 1.08 -16.59
CA PHE A 21 1.45 -0.36 -16.86
C PHE A 21 0.12 -1.08 -17.09
N TYR A 22 -0.84 -0.91 -16.18
CA TYR A 22 -2.17 -1.51 -16.32
C TYR A 22 -2.81 -1.16 -17.67
N ARG A 23 -2.87 0.15 -18.00
CA ARG A 23 -3.50 0.64 -19.21
C ARG A 23 -2.84 0.08 -20.47
N GLU A 24 -1.51 0.23 -20.58
CA GLU A 24 -0.81 -0.18 -21.80
C GLU A 24 -0.78 -1.70 -21.94
N PHE A 25 -0.57 -2.44 -20.85
CA PHE A 25 -0.53 -3.89 -20.88
C PHE A 25 -1.87 -4.51 -21.31
N THR A 26 -3.00 -4.02 -20.77
CA THR A 26 -4.32 -4.49 -21.20
C THR A 26 -4.66 -4.10 -22.61
N LYS A 27 -4.24 -2.90 -23.05
CA LYS A 27 -4.42 -2.44 -24.42
C LYS A 27 -3.64 -3.31 -25.43
N PHE A 28 -2.36 -3.58 -25.18
CA PHE A 28 -1.53 -4.39 -26.06
C PHE A 28 -1.98 -5.85 -26.15
N THR A 29 -2.55 -6.39 -25.07
CA THR A 29 -3.07 -7.76 -25.05
C THR A 29 -4.53 -7.88 -25.53
N GLY A 30 -5.20 -6.75 -25.81
CA GLY A 30 -6.63 -6.73 -26.15
C GLY A 30 -7.55 -7.18 -25.01
N PHE A 31 -7.07 -7.15 -23.75
CA PHE A 31 -7.82 -7.61 -22.60
C PHE A 31 -8.83 -6.56 -22.12
N THR A 32 -10.12 -6.93 -22.09
CA THR A 32 -11.22 -6.01 -21.75
C THR A 32 -11.93 -6.37 -20.44
N ALA A 33 -11.63 -7.53 -19.85
CA ALA A 33 -12.26 -7.96 -18.60
C ALA A 33 -11.61 -7.30 -17.36
N LYS A 34 -12.17 -7.55 -16.18
CA LYS A 34 -11.62 -7.05 -14.91
C LYS A 34 -10.35 -7.80 -14.52
N THR A 35 -9.34 -7.07 -14.06
CA THR A 35 -8.09 -7.62 -13.54
C THR A 35 -7.66 -6.90 -12.26
N THR A 36 -6.95 -7.59 -11.38
CA THR A 36 -6.41 -6.99 -10.15
C THR A 36 -5.32 -5.94 -10.41
N LEU A 37 -4.79 -5.82 -11.62
CA LEU A 37 -3.91 -4.71 -12.00
C LEU A 37 -4.60 -3.35 -11.85
N SER A 38 -5.91 -3.28 -12.07
CA SER A 38 -6.68 -2.02 -11.99
C SER A 38 -6.68 -1.38 -10.61
N VAL A 39 -6.43 -2.15 -9.53
CA VAL A 39 -6.45 -1.63 -8.16
C VAL A 39 -5.06 -1.27 -7.62
N VAL A 40 -3.98 -1.64 -8.32
CA VAL A 40 -2.60 -1.39 -7.87
C VAL A 40 -2.31 0.11 -7.70
N HIS A 41 -2.63 0.91 -8.72
CA HIS A 41 -2.39 2.35 -8.67
C HIS A 41 -3.23 3.04 -7.57
N ALA A 42 -4.48 2.61 -7.36
CA ALA A 42 -5.34 3.16 -6.32
C ALA A 42 -4.80 2.86 -4.91
N HIS A 43 -4.26 1.63 -4.67
CA HIS A 43 -3.61 1.30 -3.40
C HIS A 43 -2.39 2.18 -3.16
N TYR A 44 -1.52 2.36 -4.14
CA TYR A 44 -0.34 3.21 -3.98
C TYR A 44 -0.72 4.71 -3.85
N PHE A 45 -1.75 5.19 -4.54
CA PHE A 45 -2.20 6.57 -4.35
C PHE A 45 -2.79 6.79 -2.95
N LEU A 46 -3.76 5.98 -2.55
CA LEU A 46 -4.50 6.22 -1.30
C LEU A 46 -3.69 5.80 -0.06
N LEU A 47 -3.20 4.56 -0.04
CA LEU A 47 -2.49 4.00 1.11
C LEU A 47 -0.99 4.32 1.08
N GLY A 48 -0.47 4.73 -0.05
CA GLY A 48 0.89 5.24 -0.19
C GLY A 48 0.93 6.77 -0.13
N MET A 49 0.74 7.43 -1.26
CA MET A 49 0.93 8.88 -1.39
C MET A 49 0.07 9.68 -0.41
N VAL A 50 -1.25 9.54 -0.45
CA VAL A 50 -2.18 10.34 0.37
C VAL A 50 -1.95 10.08 1.85
N PHE A 51 -1.82 8.82 2.26
CA PHE A 51 -1.58 8.46 3.65
C PHE A 51 -0.30 9.12 4.20
N PHE A 52 0.82 9.04 3.46
CA PHE A 52 2.07 9.65 3.91
C PHE A 52 2.06 11.19 3.87
N LEU A 53 1.31 11.82 2.97
CA LEU A 53 1.08 13.26 3.01
C LEU A 53 0.27 13.66 4.24
N LEU A 54 -0.77 12.90 4.61
CA LEU A 54 -1.52 13.13 5.85
C LEU A 54 -0.64 12.95 7.08
N LEU A 55 0.21 11.91 7.12
CA LEU A 55 1.17 11.71 8.21
C LEU A 55 2.15 12.88 8.32
N LEU A 56 2.60 13.45 7.20
CA LEU A 56 3.46 14.64 7.19
C LEU A 56 2.78 15.83 7.84
N MET A 57 1.51 16.09 7.49
CA MET A 57 0.73 17.18 8.08
C MET A 57 0.46 16.97 9.57
N LEU A 58 0.06 15.77 9.95
CA LEU A 58 -0.20 15.40 11.35
C LEU A 58 1.09 15.46 12.19
N GLU A 59 2.23 15.06 11.64
CA GLU A 59 3.52 15.20 12.32
C GLU A 59 3.89 16.65 12.58
N LYS A 60 3.63 17.54 11.61
CA LYS A 60 3.89 18.98 11.76
C LYS A 60 3.04 19.58 12.87
N THR A 61 1.82 19.08 13.07
CA THR A 61 0.86 19.63 14.04
C THR A 61 1.00 19.00 15.43
N PHE A 62 1.19 17.68 15.51
CA PHE A 62 1.06 16.92 16.76
C PHE A 62 2.35 16.22 17.20
N SER A 63 3.42 16.23 16.40
CA SER A 63 4.72 15.62 16.72
C SER A 63 4.61 14.17 17.25
N PHE A 64 3.81 13.34 16.59
CA PHE A 64 3.49 11.97 17.05
C PHE A 64 4.63 10.96 16.86
N THR A 65 5.68 11.33 16.12
CA THR A 65 6.80 10.44 15.81
C THR A 65 7.66 10.17 17.03
N GLY A 66 7.66 8.93 17.49
CA GLY A 66 8.52 8.44 18.58
C GLY A 66 9.49 7.36 18.10
N THR A 67 10.30 6.81 19.02
CA THR A 67 11.35 5.81 18.77
C THR A 67 10.84 4.54 18.07
N LYS A 68 9.61 4.11 18.39
CA LYS A 68 8.99 2.90 17.80
C LYS A 68 8.24 3.16 16.49
N THR A 69 8.00 4.43 16.11
CA THR A 69 7.23 4.77 14.91
C THR A 69 7.90 4.25 13.63
N GLY A 70 9.22 4.28 13.57
CA GLY A 70 9.97 3.76 12.42
C GLY A 70 9.73 2.29 12.14
N ARG A 71 9.65 1.45 13.19
CA ARG A 71 9.35 0.01 13.03
C ARG A 71 7.94 -0.23 12.52
N VAL A 72 6.96 0.51 13.06
CA VAL A 72 5.57 0.39 12.62
C VAL A 72 5.41 0.82 11.15
N LEU A 73 6.10 1.89 10.75
CA LEU A 73 6.12 2.33 9.36
C LEU A 73 6.81 1.31 8.44
N ALA A 74 7.87 0.64 8.89
CA ALA A 74 8.52 -0.43 8.12
C ALA A 74 7.54 -1.59 7.87
N VAL A 75 6.76 -2.00 8.88
CA VAL A 75 5.71 -3.03 8.73
C VAL A 75 4.62 -2.55 7.76
N TYR A 76 4.24 -1.27 7.83
CA TYR A 76 3.29 -0.66 6.90
C TYR A 76 3.77 -0.75 5.44
N HIS A 77 5.04 -0.36 5.19
CA HIS A 77 5.63 -0.44 3.86
C HIS A 77 5.66 -1.88 3.34
N ILE A 78 6.05 -2.85 4.20
CA ILE A 78 6.06 -4.28 3.84
C ILE A 78 4.64 -4.74 3.46
N GLY A 79 3.64 -4.43 4.30
CA GLY A 79 2.25 -4.80 4.06
C GLY A 79 1.70 -4.24 2.75
N LEU A 80 1.90 -2.95 2.49
CA LEU A 80 1.44 -2.29 1.27
C LEU A 80 2.09 -2.89 0.01
N ASN A 81 3.42 -3.05 0.03
CA ASN A 81 4.14 -3.56 -1.14
C ASN A 81 3.88 -5.05 -1.38
N LEU A 82 3.73 -5.87 -0.32
CA LEU A 82 3.36 -7.28 -0.46
C LEU A 82 1.97 -7.43 -1.10
N THR A 83 1.00 -6.65 -0.63
CA THR A 83 -0.35 -6.63 -1.20
C THR A 83 -0.32 -6.22 -2.67
N ALA A 84 0.35 -5.13 -3.01
CA ALA A 84 0.46 -4.63 -4.37
C ALA A 84 1.17 -5.64 -5.30
N ALA A 85 2.25 -6.28 -4.83
CA ALA A 85 2.96 -7.32 -5.57
C ALA A 85 2.04 -8.51 -5.90
N MET A 86 1.22 -8.95 -4.95
CA MET A 86 0.27 -10.05 -5.19
C MET A 86 -0.84 -9.66 -6.18
N PHE A 87 -1.29 -8.40 -6.16
CA PHE A 87 -2.21 -7.89 -7.19
C PHE A 87 -1.58 -7.87 -8.58
N VAL A 88 -0.31 -7.48 -8.68
CA VAL A 88 0.42 -7.50 -9.96
C VAL A 88 0.57 -8.92 -10.48
N VAL A 89 1.03 -9.86 -9.65
CA VAL A 89 1.22 -11.27 -10.05
C VAL A 89 -0.10 -11.87 -10.52
N ARG A 90 -1.16 -11.74 -9.74
CA ARG A 90 -2.48 -12.24 -10.11
C ARG A 90 -3.03 -11.55 -11.35
N GLY A 91 -2.88 -10.24 -11.44
CA GLY A 91 -3.42 -9.47 -12.53
C GLY A 91 -2.74 -9.77 -13.86
N ILE A 92 -1.43 -9.99 -13.88
CA ILE A 92 -0.70 -10.44 -15.07
C ILE A 92 -1.20 -11.81 -15.53
N ALA A 93 -1.36 -12.77 -14.59
CA ALA A 93 -1.89 -14.09 -14.92
C ALA A 93 -3.30 -14.00 -15.52
N GLN A 94 -4.16 -13.12 -14.99
CA GLN A 94 -5.51 -12.88 -15.52
C GLN A 94 -5.48 -12.33 -16.95
N VAL A 95 -4.64 -11.33 -17.20
CA VAL A 95 -4.53 -10.70 -18.53
C VAL A 95 -3.97 -11.65 -19.59
N LEU A 96 -3.01 -12.48 -19.21
CA LEU A 96 -2.38 -13.47 -20.12
C LEU A 96 -3.17 -14.79 -20.23
N GLY A 97 -4.28 -14.93 -19.48
CA GLY A 97 -5.11 -16.14 -19.51
C GLY A 97 -4.43 -17.37 -18.91
N PHE A 98 -3.42 -17.18 -18.04
CA PHE A 98 -2.77 -18.30 -17.35
C PHE A 98 -3.67 -18.91 -16.29
N ALA A 99 -4.01 -20.18 -16.43
CA ALA A 99 -4.69 -20.95 -15.39
C ALA A 99 -3.70 -21.22 -14.23
N LEU A 100 -3.87 -20.49 -13.12
CA LEU A 100 -3.11 -20.71 -11.91
C LEU A 100 -3.51 -22.06 -11.30
N SER A 101 -2.54 -22.89 -10.90
CA SER A 101 -2.82 -24.09 -10.11
C SER A 101 -3.51 -23.72 -8.79
N ALA A 102 -4.29 -24.64 -8.21
CA ALA A 102 -4.98 -24.40 -6.94
C ALA A 102 -4.00 -23.95 -5.82
N GLY A 103 -2.82 -24.58 -5.75
CA GLY A 103 -1.78 -24.25 -4.78
C GLY A 103 -1.21 -22.84 -4.99
N LEU A 104 -0.90 -22.46 -6.22
CA LEU A 104 -0.38 -21.12 -6.53
C LEU A 104 -1.41 -20.03 -6.27
N ASN A 105 -2.68 -20.28 -6.65
CA ASN A 105 -3.77 -19.35 -6.38
C ASN A 105 -3.99 -19.17 -4.86
N ALA A 106 -3.93 -20.25 -4.08
CA ALA A 106 -4.01 -20.18 -2.62
C ALA A 106 -2.82 -19.42 -2.01
N ALA A 107 -1.59 -19.64 -2.51
CA ALA A 107 -0.40 -18.92 -2.05
C ALA A 107 -0.50 -17.41 -2.31
N ILE A 108 -0.88 -16.99 -3.53
CA ILE A 108 -1.08 -15.58 -3.87
C ILE A 108 -2.14 -14.95 -2.96
N SER A 109 -3.25 -15.64 -2.69
CA SER A 109 -4.30 -15.17 -1.78
C SER A 109 -3.79 -15.04 -0.35
N GLY A 110 -3.04 -16.03 0.12
CA GLY A 110 -2.46 -16.06 1.46
C GLY A 110 -1.48 -14.91 1.68
N PHE A 111 -0.53 -14.71 0.77
CA PHE A 111 0.42 -13.58 0.86
C PHE A 111 -0.28 -12.22 0.75
N ALA A 112 -1.29 -12.08 -0.13
CA ALA A 112 -2.09 -10.86 -0.19
C ALA A 112 -2.84 -10.61 1.14
N GLY A 113 -3.40 -11.65 1.75
CA GLY A 113 -4.06 -11.58 3.07
C GLY A 113 -3.10 -11.16 4.18
N ILE A 114 -1.89 -11.75 4.24
CA ILE A 114 -0.84 -11.34 5.18
C ILE A 114 -0.47 -9.86 4.96
N GLY A 115 -0.29 -9.44 3.71
CA GLY A 115 -0.02 -8.06 3.36
C GLY A 115 -1.08 -7.10 3.90
N HIS A 116 -2.36 -7.42 3.72
CA HIS A 116 -3.48 -6.61 4.24
C HIS A 116 -3.51 -6.57 5.78
N LEU A 117 -3.24 -7.70 6.45
CA LEU A 117 -3.19 -7.74 7.92
C LEU A 117 -2.05 -6.86 8.46
N LEU A 118 -0.85 -6.96 7.88
CA LEU A 118 0.29 -6.13 8.26
C LEU A 118 -0.01 -4.64 8.03
N LEU A 119 -0.59 -4.30 6.88
CA LEU A 119 -0.98 -2.95 6.52
C LEU A 119 -2.03 -2.39 7.49
N GLY A 120 -3.11 -3.13 7.73
CA GLY A 120 -4.20 -2.72 8.62
C GLY A 120 -3.75 -2.58 10.07
N ALA A 121 -3.03 -3.57 10.61
CA ALA A 121 -2.52 -3.52 11.97
C ALA A 121 -1.55 -2.34 12.19
N SER A 122 -0.61 -2.13 11.26
CA SER A 122 0.33 -1.00 11.35
C SER A 122 -0.38 0.34 11.22
N MET A 123 -1.39 0.46 10.36
CA MET A 123 -2.22 1.67 10.24
C MET A 123 -2.94 1.98 11.56
N ILE A 124 -3.58 1.00 12.16
CA ILE A 124 -4.25 1.17 13.47
C ILE A 124 -3.24 1.63 14.53
N LEU A 125 -2.06 1.01 14.60
CA LEU A 125 -1.03 1.41 15.55
C LEU A 125 -0.54 2.85 15.33
N ILE A 126 -0.45 3.31 14.08
CA ILE A 126 -0.10 4.71 13.75
C ILE A 126 -1.21 5.64 14.22
N LEU A 127 -2.48 5.34 13.93
CA LEU A 127 -3.63 6.14 14.36
C LEU A 127 -3.74 6.23 15.88
N LEU A 128 -3.49 5.13 16.60
CA LEU A 128 -3.46 5.15 18.07
C LEU A 128 -2.34 6.05 18.63
N ARG A 129 -1.18 6.10 17.96
CA ARG A 129 -0.09 7.02 18.34
C ARG A 129 -0.48 8.48 18.11
N ILE A 130 -1.08 8.77 16.96
CA ILE A 130 -1.58 10.13 16.67
C ILE A 130 -2.63 10.51 17.70
N ARG A 131 -3.60 9.64 17.98
CA ARG A 131 -4.59 9.87 19.04
C ARG A 131 -3.94 10.18 20.39
N HIS A 132 -2.92 9.45 20.77
CA HIS A 132 -2.20 9.67 22.04
C HIS A 132 -1.50 11.04 22.08
N SER A 133 -0.94 11.50 20.97
CA SER A 133 -0.27 12.81 20.90
C SER A 133 -1.22 14.01 20.90
N ILE A 134 -2.51 13.80 20.57
CA ILE A 134 -3.54 14.83 20.58
C ILE A 134 -4.17 14.99 21.99
N LEU A 135 -4.17 13.92 22.80
CA LEU A 135 -4.76 13.96 24.13
C LEU A 135 -3.88 14.81 25.07
N PRO A 136 -4.47 15.69 25.90
CA PRO A 136 -3.71 16.44 26.90
C PRO A 136 -2.98 15.50 27.83
N ALA A 137 -1.73 15.84 28.19
CA ALA A 137 -1.01 15.11 29.21
C ALA A 137 -1.88 15.08 30.49
N LYS A 138 -2.16 13.88 31.02
CA LYS A 138 -2.82 13.79 32.32
C LYS A 138 -1.90 14.47 33.33
N SER A 139 -2.36 15.61 33.87
CA SER A 139 -1.76 16.32 35.01
C SER A 139 -1.81 15.44 36.25
#